data_30a594429446324132ccf841ffc8c686
#
_entry.id   30a594429446324132ccf841ffc8c686
#
_cell.length_a   1.000
_cell.length_b   1.000
_cell.length_c   1.000
_cell.angle_alpha   90.00
_cell.angle_beta   90.00
_cell.angle_gamma   90.00
#
_symmetry.space_group_name_H-M   'P 1'
#
loop_
_entity.id
_entity.type
_entity.pdbx_description
1 polymer ?
#
loop_
_entity_poly.entity_id
_entity_poly.type
_entity_poly.pdbx_seq_one_letter_code
_entity_poly.pdbx_strand_id
1 'polypeptide(L)'
;MNDIKERVARGLLAIGAVFLRPEEPFTWASGIKSPIYCDNRLILTAPDVRSEVEAAIAETVRREFPEAEARMCTATAGSAHAAIAAHLMGLPMGYVRSGAKDHGRQNRIEGKLTEGEKVVVIEDLISTGGSLIETVEALREAGAEVLGAVSIFTYGMEKGKQRLAEAKVRAVSLTDFDEIVAVAEAEGYIPAHTVPGLMAFRANPSDESWMGGKK
;
A
#
# COMPACT_ATOMS: atom_id res chain seq x y z
N MET A 1 -0.35 10.27 -14.46
CA MET A 1 0.20 9.31 -13.47
C MET A 1 1.33 9.90 -12.65
N ASN A 2 2.32 10.59 -13.27
CA ASN A 2 3.41 11.23 -12.51
C ASN A 2 2.91 12.23 -11.45
N ASP A 3 1.90 13.05 -11.78
CA ASP A 3 1.34 14.04 -10.86
C ASP A 3 0.75 13.43 -9.56
N ILE A 4 -0.02 12.34 -9.65
CA ILE A 4 -0.56 11.67 -8.44
C ILE A 4 0.56 11.09 -7.58
N LYS A 5 1.53 10.40 -8.19
CA LYS A 5 2.65 9.79 -7.47
C LYS A 5 3.43 10.82 -6.68
N GLU A 6 3.82 11.91 -7.33
CA GLU A 6 4.59 12.99 -6.73
C GLU A 6 3.80 13.69 -5.62
N ARG A 7 2.53 14.05 -5.85
CA ARG A 7 1.70 14.72 -4.84
C ARG A 7 1.51 13.87 -3.59
N VAL A 8 1.18 12.58 -3.77
CA VAL A 8 1.03 11.66 -2.64
C VAL A 8 2.36 11.49 -1.90
N ALA A 9 3.49 11.35 -2.61
CA ALA A 9 4.80 11.28 -1.99
C ALA A 9 5.12 12.52 -1.13
N ARG A 10 4.87 13.73 -1.66
CA ARG A 10 5.01 15.00 -0.93
C ARG A 10 4.14 15.03 0.33
N GLY A 11 2.87 14.65 0.20
CA GLY A 11 1.94 14.59 1.32
C GLY A 11 2.43 13.65 2.43
N LEU A 12 2.87 12.44 2.08
CA LEU A 12 3.38 11.45 3.05
C LEU A 12 4.64 11.93 3.77
N LEU A 13 5.57 12.56 3.06
CA LEU A 13 6.78 13.15 3.65
C LEU A 13 6.44 14.33 4.57
N ALA A 14 5.57 15.23 4.11
CA ALA A 14 5.21 16.45 4.87
C ALA A 14 4.56 16.15 6.22
N ILE A 15 3.72 15.10 6.31
CA ILE A 15 3.09 14.70 7.58
C ILE A 15 3.91 13.71 8.40
N GLY A 16 5.11 13.35 7.92
CA GLY A 16 5.94 12.34 8.56
C GLY A 16 5.35 10.93 8.56
N ALA A 17 4.49 10.59 7.59
CA ALA A 17 4.03 9.22 7.39
C ALA A 17 5.13 8.33 6.81
N VAL A 18 6.08 8.93 6.10
CA VAL A 18 7.29 8.25 5.63
C VAL A 18 8.51 8.91 6.26
N PHE A 19 9.35 8.08 6.87
CA PHE A 19 10.62 8.47 7.46
C PHE A 19 11.77 7.80 6.73
N LEU A 20 12.75 8.60 6.32
CA LEU A 20 14.00 8.15 5.71
C LEU A 20 15.17 8.41 6.69
N ARG A 21 15.85 7.34 7.11
CA ARG A 21 17.00 7.38 8.01
C ARG A 21 18.13 6.48 7.48
N PRO A 22 18.78 6.88 6.39
CA PRO A 22 19.82 6.05 5.77
C PRO A 22 21.06 5.88 6.66
N GLU A 23 21.34 6.85 7.55
CA GLU A 23 22.50 6.81 8.46
C GLU A 23 22.18 6.12 9.81
N GLU A 24 20.90 6.09 10.21
CA GLU A 24 20.40 5.48 11.45
C GLU A 24 19.19 4.59 11.16
N PRO A 25 19.39 3.41 10.52
CA PRO A 25 18.30 2.60 10.02
C PRO A 25 17.40 2.05 11.14
N PHE A 26 16.13 1.91 10.80
CA PHE A 26 15.15 1.20 11.62
C PHE A 26 15.46 -0.31 11.61
N THR A 27 15.01 -1.01 12.65
CA THR A 27 15.00 -2.48 12.64
C THR A 27 13.56 -2.95 12.57
N TRP A 28 13.19 -3.63 11.49
CA TRP A 28 11.87 -4.22 11.35
C TRP A 28 11.71 -5.42 12.30
N ALA A 29 10.46 -5.85 12.54
CA ALA A 29 10.18 -7.03 13.35
C ALA A 29 10.84 -8.31 12.82
N SER A 30 11.14 -8.37 11.53
CA SER A 30 11.90 -9.44 10.87
C SER A 30 13.41 -9.40 11.15
N GLY A 31 13.90 -8.36 11.83
CA GLY A 31 15.33 -8.12 12.07
C GLY A 31 16.03 -7.35 10.93
N ILE A 32 15.37 -7.13 9.79
CA ILE A 32 15.96 -6.39 8.66
C ILE A 32 16.22 -4.94 9.06
N LYS A 33 17.41 -4.45 8.77
CA LYS A 33 17.76 -3.03 8.86
C LYS A 33 17.19 -2.29 7.67
N SER A 34 16.34 -1.29 7.93
CA SER A 34 15.66 -0.53 6.89
C SER A 34 15.94 0.97 7.00
N PRO A 35 16.35 1.64 5.93
CA PRO A 35 16.51 3.09 5.92
C PRO A 35 15.19 3.86 5.82
N ILE A 36 14.07 3.15 5.71
CA ILE A 36 12.73 3.70 5.53
C ILE A 36 11.73 3.03 6.47
N TYR A 37 10.83 3.83 7.00
CA TYR A 37 9.64 3.38 7.72
C TYR A 37 8.42 4.14 7.18
N CYS A 38 7.32 3.43 6.93
CA CYS A 38 6.07 4.02 6.49
C CYS A 38 4.96 3.67 7.47
N ASP A 39 4.21 4.69 7.93
CA ASP A 39 3.02 4.58 8.74
C ASP A 39 1.87 5.40 8.14
N ASN A 40 1.14 4.80 7.21
CA ASN A 40 0.03 5.44 6.53
C ASN A 40 -1.16 5.76 7.45
N ARG A 41 -1.20 5.23 8.67
CA ARG A 41 -2.24 5.57 9.67
C ARG A 41 -2.19 7.04 10.06
N LEU A 42 -1.04 7.71 9.93
CA LEU A 42 -0.90 9.15 10.18
C LEU A 42 -1.70 10.01 9.20
N ILE A 43 -2.02 9.49 8.01
CA ILE A 43 -2.88 10.16 7.03
C ILE A 43 -4.25 10.47 7.66
N LEU A 44 -4.78 9.58 8.51
CA LEU A 44 -6.11 9.75 9.10
C LEU A 44 -6.25 11.01 9.95
N THR A 45 -5.15 11.47 10.54
CA THR A 45 -5.11 12.67 11.40
C THR A 45 -4.66 13.94 10.66
N ALA A 46 -4.38 13.85 9.35
CA ALA A 46 -3.98 14.95 8.48
C ALA A 46 -5.07 15.21 7.40
N PRO A 47 -6.11 16.02 7.69
CA PRO A 47 -7.30 16.12 6.84
C PRO A 47 -7.05 16.49 5.39
N ASP A 48 -6.09 17.39 5.13
CA ASP A 48 -5.78 17.84 3.77
C ASP A 48 -5.13 16.71 2.96
N VAL A 49 -4.07 16.07 3.51
CA VAL A 49 -3.40 14.93 2.88
C VAL A 49 -4.35 13.75 2.75
N ARG A 50 -5.19 13.50 3.75
CA ARG A 50 -6.21 12.46 3.69
C ARG A 50 -7.16 12.70 2.52
N SER A 51 -7.71 13.91 2.38
CA SER A 51 -8.63 14.24 1.30
C SER A 51 -8.00 14.06 -0.08
N GLU A 52 -6.74 14.40 -0.22
CA GLU A 52 -5.98 14.20 -1.46
C GLU A 52 -5.75 12.71 -1.77
N VAL A 53 -5.31 11.95 -0.78
CA VAL A 53 -5.09 10.49 -0.93
C VAL A 53 -6.38 9.76 -1.29
N GLU A 54 -7.50 10.08 -0.62
CA GLU A 54 -8.77 9.42 -0.88
C GLU A 54 -9.33 9.78 -2.27
N ALA A 55 -9.18 11.03 -2.69
CA ALA A 55 -9.52 11.44 -4.06
C ALA A 55 -8.66 10.71 -5.09
N ALA A 56 -7.36 10.57 -4.84
CA ALA A 56 -6.44 9.85 -5.69
C ALA A 56 -6.76 8.33 -5.77
N ILE A 57 -7.16 7.71 -4.66
CA ILE A 57 -7.66 6.32 -4.66
C ILE A 57 -8.89 6.23 -5.58
N ALA A 58 -9.89 7.09 -5.38
CA ALA A 58 -11.12 7.09 -6.15
C ALA A 58 -10.86 7.30 -7.65
N GLU A 59 -9.97 8.23 -8.01
CA GLU A 59 -9.56 8.48 -9.39
C GLU A 59 -8.85 7.26 -9.99
N THR A 60 -7.91 6.68 -9.27
CA THR A 60 -7.15 5.51 -9.73
C THR A 60 -8.08 4.32 -9.96
N VAL A 61 -9.02 4.08 -9.06
CA VAL A 61 -9.98 2.99 -9.25
C VAL A 61 -10.86 3.23 -10.48
N ARG A 62 -11.39 4.44 -10.69
CA ARG A 62 -12.20 4.75 -11.89
C ARG A 62 -11.42 4.56 -13.19
N ARG A 63 -10.13 4.89 -13.18
CA ARG A 63 -9.27 4.80 -14.37
C ARG A 63 -8.81 3.37 -14.65
N GLU A 64 -8.35 2.66 -13.63
CA GLU A 64 -7.69 1.35 -13.77
C GLU A 64 -8.66 0.17 -13.71
N PHE A 65 -9.80 0.37 -13.02
CA PHE A 65 -10.81 -0.65 -12.75
C PHE A 65 -12.23 -0.10 -12.94
N PRO A 66 -12.58 0.40 -14.15
CA PRO A 66 -13.87 1.07 -14.40
C PRO A 66 -15.09 0.19 -14.16
N GLU A 67 -14.91 -1.13 -14.22
CA GLU A 67 -15.99 -2.11 -14.01
C GLU A 67 -16.23 -2.46 -12.54
N ALA A 68 -15.49 -1.87 -11.61
CA ALA A 68 -15.60 -2.24 -10.20
C ALA A 68 -16.95 -1.79 -9.60
N GLU A 69 -17.68 -2.74 -9.02
CA GLU A 69 -19.00 -2.57 -8.44
C GLU A 69 -18.96 -2.30 -6.93
N ALA A 70 -17.94 -2.83 -6.23
CA ALA A 70 -17.71 -2.60 -4.81
C ALA A 70 -16.24 -2.42 -4.46
N ARG A 71 -15.98 -1.86 -3.26
CA ARG A 71 -14.65 -1.74 -2.66
C ARG A 71 -14.53 -2.69 -1.50
N MET A 72 -13.48 -3.47 -1.52
CA MET A 72 -13.10 -4.30 -0.38
C MET A 72 -11.78 -3.79 0.17
N CYS A 73 -11.43 -4.11 1.39
CA CYS A 73 -10.13 -3.76 1.92
C CYS A 73 -9.60 -4.79 2.89
N THR A 74 -8.30 -4.73 3.08
CA THR A 74 -7.63 -5.46 4.16
C THR A 74 -7.82 -4.70 5.47
N ALA A 75 -8.49 -5.31 6.45
CA ALA A 75 -8.59 -4.71 7.76
C ALA A 75 -7.24 -4.86 8.50
N THR A 76 -6.82 -3.84 9.24
CA THR A 76 -7.55 -2.67 9.71
C THR A 76 -7.12 -1.39 8.96
N ALA A 77 -5.87 -1.28 8.55
CA ALA A 77 -5.27 -0.03 8.08
C ALA A 77 -5.92 0.50 6.78
N GLY A 78 -6.30 -0.38 5.85
CA GLY A 78 -7.00 0.00 4.62
C GLY A 78 -8.46 0.43 4.81
N SER A 79 -9.08 0.14 5.97
CA SER A 79 -10.55 0.26 6.12
C SER A 79 -11.08 1.68 6.04
N ALA A 80 -10.43 2.63 6.70
CA ALA A 80 -10.87 4.04 6.68
C ALA A 80 -10.72 4.63 5.28
N HIS A 81 -9.60 4.34 4.61
CA HIS A 81 -9.32 4.77 3.24
C HIS A 81 -10.35 4.22 2.25
N ALA A 82 -10.65 2.92 2.34
CA ALA A 82 -11.68 2.30 1.53
C ALA A 82 -13.07 2.89 1.75
N ALA A 83 -13.44 3.19 3.00
CA ALA A 83 -14.73 3.78 3.35
C ALA A 83 -14.91 5.17 2.73
N ILE A 84 -13.90 6.03 2.86
CA ILE A 84 -13.96 7.39 2.31
C ILE A 84 -13.95 7.33 0.77
N ALA A 85 -13.07 6.53 0.16
CA ALA A 85 -13.03 6.38 -1.30
C ALA A 85 -14.35 5.81 -1.86
N ALA A 86 -14.95 4.82 -1.19
CA ALA A 86 -16.25 4.28 -1.56
C ALA A 86 -17.36 5.36 -1.48
N HIS A 87 -17.36 6.16 -0.41
CA HIS A 87 -18.28 7.30 -0.26
C HIS A 87 -18.14 8.31 -1.41
N LEU A 88 -16.90 8.70 -1.77
CA LEU A 88 -16.62 9.61 -2.90
C LEU A 88 -17.06 9.04 -4.25
N MET A 89 -17.15 7.73 -4.36
CA MET A 89 -17.57 7.04 -5.58
C MET A 89 -19.05 6.66 -5.61
N GLY A 90 -19.76 6.76 -4.48
CA GLY A 90 -21.12 6.30 -4.35
C GLY A 90 -21.27 4.78 -4.47
N LEU A 91 -20.26 4.01 -4.04
CA LEU A 91 -20.20 2.56 -4.19
C LEU A 91 -20.21 1.85 -2.84
N PRO A 92 -20.75 0.61 -2.78
CA PRO A 92 -20.68 -0.19 -1.57
C PRO A 92 -19.23 -0.55 -1.19
N MET A 93 -19.03 -0.82 0.11
CA MET A 93 -17.75 -1.29 0.63
C MET A 93 -17.94 -2.40 1.67
N GLY A 94 -16.90 -3.21 1.81
CA GLY A 94 -16.74 -4.18 2.86
C GLY A 94 -15.26 -4.35 3.20
N TYR A 95 -14.96 -5.24 4.16
CA TYR A 95 -13.57 -5.51 4.51
C TYR A 95 -13.34 -6.97 4.91
N VAL A 96 -12.10 -7.41 4.73
CA VAL A 96 -11.66 -8.75 5.11
C VAL A 96 -10.79 -8.66 6.34
N ARG A 97 -11.17 -9.36 7.42
CA ARG A 97 -10.41 -9.40 8.66
C ARG A 97 -9.22 -10.36 8.56
N SER A 98 -8.11 -9.99 9.20
CA SER A 98 -7.02 -10.91 9.48
C SER A 98 -7.48 -11.93 10.53
N GLY A 99 -7.40 -13.23 10.22
CA GLY A 99 -7.79 -14.31 11.12
C GLY A 99 -9.26 -14.71 11.03
N ALA A 100 -9.52 -16.01 11.20
CA ALA A 100 -10.87 -16.55 11.30
C ALA A 100 -11.37 -16.40 12.74
N LYS A 101 -12.66 -16.03 12.94
CA LYS A 101 -13.37 -16.45 14.16
C LYS A 101 -13.56 -17.97 14.07
N ASP A 102 -13.66 -18.64 15.21
CA ASP A 102 -13.68 -20.10 15.40
C ASP A 102 -14.70 -20.91 14.54
N HIS A 103 -15.38 -20.29 13.58
CA HIS A 103 -16.45 -20.89 12.79
C HIS A 103 -16.32 -20.68 11.27
N GLY A 104 -15.11 -20.91 10.70
CA GLY A 104 -14.94 -21.05 9.25
C GLY A 104 -14.57 -19.77 8.47
N ARG A 105 -13.97 -19.93 7.28
CA ARG A 105 -13.40 -18.87 6.42
C ARG A 105 -14.43 -17.83 5.93
N GLN A 106 -15.69 -18.21 5.81
CA GLN A 106 -16.79 -17.34 5.35
C GLN A 106 -17.07 -16.18 6.30
N ASN A 107 -16.71 -16.28 7.59
CA ASN A 107 -16.91 -15.23 8.60
C ASN A 107 -15.79 -14.17 8.66
N ARG A 108 -14.86 -14.13 7.69
CA ARG A 108 -13.81 -13.11 7.61
C ARG A 108 -14.25 -11.84 6.88
N ILE A 109 -15.29 -11.94 6.03
CA ILE A 109 -15.79 -10.83 5.22
C ILE A 109 -16.89 -10.12 5.96
N GLU A 110 -16.74 -8.82 6.14
CA GLU A 110 -17.76 -7.94 6.70
C GLU A 110 -18.33 -7.05 5.59
N GLY A 111 -19.64 -6.92 5.56
CA GLY A 111 -20.39 -6.35 4.46
C GLY A 111 -21.06 -7.44 3.63
N LYS A 112 -21.93 -7.03 2.70
CA LYS A 112 -22.58 -7.96 1.76
C LYS A 112 -21.69 -8.09 0.54
N LEU A 113 -21.41 -9.34 0.15
CA LEU A 113 -20.76 -9.71 -1.11
C LEU A 113 -21.72 -10.58 -1.90
N THR A 114 -21.87 -10.28 -3.18
CA THR A 114 -22.70 -11.06 -4.11
C THR A 114 -21.78 -11.92 -4.97
N GLU A 115 -22.19 -13.16 -5.26
CA GLU A 115 -21.44 -14.04 -6.16
C GLU A 115 -21.27 -13.40 -7.54
N GLY A 116 -20.04 -13.40 -8.07
CA GLY A 116 -19.68 -12.74 -9.33
C GLY A 116 -19.50 -11.23 -9.23
N GLU A 117 -19.68 -10.62 -8.06
CA GLU A 117 -19.50 -9.18 -7.89
C GLU A 117 -18.05 -8.76 -8.16
N LYS A 118 -17.89 -7.74 -9.01
CA LYS A 118 -16.59 -7.22 -9.40
C LYS A 118 -16.05 -6.26 -8.35
N VAL A 119 -14.98 -6.66 -7.67
CA VAL A 119 -14.45 -5.91 -6.54
C VAL A 119 -12.99 -5.46 -6.78
N VAL A 120 -12.65 -4.31 -6.19
CA VAL A 120 -11.26 -3.83 -6.08
C VAL A 120 -10.88 -3.79 -4.60
N VAL A 121 -9.69 -4.28 -4.28
CA VAL A 121 -9.16 -4.24 -2.91
C VAL A 121 -8.38 -2.96 -2.68
N ILE A 122 -8.71 -2.25 -1.61
CA ILE A 122 -7.94 -1.08 -1.14
C ILE A 122 -7.01 -1.54 -0.02
N GLU A 123 -5.74 -1.20 -0.16
CA GLU A 123 -4.68 -1.51 0.80
C GLU A 123 -3.96 -0.22 1.19
N ASP A 124 -3.43 -0.11 2.40
CA ASP A 124 -2.63 1.04 2.79
C ASP A 124 -1.18 0.91 2.31
N LEU A 125 -0.59 -0.28 2.43
CA LEU A 125 0.83 -0.52 2.19
C LEU A 125 1.08 -1.92 1.60
N ILE A 126 1.86 -1.99 0.52
CA ILE A 126 2.36 -3.24 -0.02
C ILE A 126 3.87 -3.34 0.22
N SER A 127 4.27 -4.29 1.07
CA SER A 127 5.68 -4.72 1.22
C SER A 127 5.93 -6.00 0.44
N THR A 128 5.65 -7.16 1.03
CA THR A 128 5.75 -8.47 0.39
C THR A 128 4.42 -9.00 -0.16
N GLY A 129 3.34 -8.24 -0.01
CA GLY A 129 2.02 -8.53 -0.56
C GLY A 129 1.22 -9.63 0.17
N GLY A 130 1.71 -10.13 1.32
CA GLY A 130 1.07 -11.26 2.01
C GLY A 130 -0.38 -11.01 2.41
N SER A 131 -0.63 -9.92 3.14
CA SER A 131 -1.98 -9.55 3.60
C SER A 131 -2.96 -9.31 2.46
N LEU A 132 -2.49 -8.62 1.41
CA LEU A 132 -3.28 -8.38 0.21
C LEU A 132 -3.66 -9.69 -0.49
N ILE A 133 -2.71 -10.62 -0.67
CA ILE A 133 -2.97 -11.92 -1.30
C ILE A 133 -3.98 -12.72 -0.49
N GLU A 134 -3.82 -12.80 0.83
CA GLU A 134 -4.80 -13.49 1.71
C GLU A 134 -6.20 -12.87 1.62
N THR A 135 -6.30 -11.54 1.48
CA THR A 135 -7.55 -10.84 1.29
C THR A 135 -8.19 -11.19 -0.06
N VAL A 136 -7.41 -11.17 -1.14
CA VAL A 136 -7.87 -11.53 -2.49
C VAL A 136 -8.34 -12.99 -2.55
N GLU A 137 -7.59 -13.92 -1.94
CA GLU A 137 -7.97 -15.32 -1.87
C GLU A 137 -9.30 -15.52 -1.13
N ALA A 138 -9.47 -14.86 0.03
CA ALA A 138 -10.72 -14.93 0.78
C ALA A 138 -11.91 -14.40 -0.02
N LEU A 139 -11.75 -13.34 -0.79
CA LEU A 139 -12.80 -12.77 -1.65
C LEU A 139 -13.13 -13.69 -2.82
N ARG A 140 -12.12 -14.28 -3.47
CA ARG A 140 -12.31 -15.26 -4.55
C ARG A 140 -12.98 -16.53 -4.05
N GLU A 141 -12.60 -17.04 -2.86
CA GLU A 141 -13.25 -18.18 -2.22
C GLU A 141 -14.74 -17.90 -1.90
N ALA A 142 -15.08 -16.64 -1.64
CA ALA A 142 -16.46 -16.21 -1.40
C ALA A 142 -17.24 -15.89 -2.70
N GLY A 143 -16.66 -16.14 -3.86
CA GLY A 143 -17.32 -16.00 -5.16
C GLY A 143 -17.15 -14.64 -5.83
N ALA A 144 -16.35 -13.70 -5.28
CA ALA A 144 -16.11 -12.42 -5.93
C ALA A 144 -15.17 -12.53 -7.14
N GLU A 145 -15.39 -11.68 -8.14
CA GLU A 145 -14.43 -11.39 -9.20
C GLU A 145 -13.51 -10.27 -8.75
N VAL A 146 -12.31 -10.60 -8.28
CA VAL A 146 -11.33 -9.58 -7.86
C VAL A 146 -10.58 -9.04 -9.06
N LEU A 147 -10.89 -7.80 -9.46
CA LEU A 147 -10.29 -7.12 -10.61
C LEU A 147 -8.83 -6.73 -10.35
N GLY A 148 -8.50 -6.41 -9.10
CA GLY A 148 -7.17 -6.02 -8.66
C GLY A 148 -7.18 -5.28 -7.35
N ALA A 149 -6.11 -4.54 -7.09
CA ALA A 149 -5.93 -3.75 -5.88
C ALA A 149 -5.37 -2.35 -6.16
N VAL A 150 -5.73 -1.39 -5.31
CA VAL A 150 -5.10 -0.07 -5.24
C VAL A 150 -4.52 0.11 -3.86
N SER A 151 -3.23 0.46 -3.77
CA SER A 151 -2.59 0.79 -2.50
C SER A 151 -2.11 2.25 -2.46
N ILE A 152 -1.98 2.80 -1.27
CA ILE A 152 -1.41 4.14 -1.10
C ILE A 152 0.08 4.10 -1.42
N PHE A 153 0.80 3.16 -0.83
CA PHE A 153 2.24 3.05 -0.97
C PHE A 153 2.70 1.60 -1.23
N THR A 154 3.76 1.46 -2.02
CA THR A 154 4.49 0.19 -2.14
C THR A 154 5.99 0.39 -2.00
N TYR A 155 6.65 -0.55 -1.31
CA TYR A 155 8.11 -0.63 -1.32
C TYR A 155 8.69 -1.07 -2.68
N GLY A 156 7.86 -1.63 -3.57
CA GLY A 156 8.30 -2.08 -4.89
C GLY A 156 9.33 -3.22 -4.87
N MET A 157 9.38 -3.98 -3.77
CA MET A 157 10.32 -5.09 -3.59
C MET A 157 10.04 -6.21 -4.60
N GLU A 158 11.09 -6.80 -5.14
CA GLU A 158 10.98 -7.85 -6.15
C GLU A 158 10.20 -9.07 -5.65
N LYS A 159 10.44 -9.49 -4.40
CA LYS A 159 9.68 -10.55 -3.75
C LYS A 159 8.17 -10.27 -3.70
N GLY A 160 7.78 -9.02 -3.45
CA GLY A 160 6.37 -8.62 -3.46
C GLY A 160 5.75 -8.70 -4.86
N LYS A 161 6.46 -8.21 -5.87
CA LYS A 161 6.04 -8.27 -7.28
C LYS A 161 5.83 -9.70 -7.75
N GLN A 162 6.80 -10.59 -7.47
CA GLN A 162 6.72 -12.01 -7.83
C GLN A 162 5.51 -12.69 -7.19
N ARG A 163 5.30 -12.52 -5.88
CA ARG A 163 4.15 -13.10 -5.16
C ARG A 163 2.81 -12.61 -5.69
N LEU A 164 2.68 -11.32 -5.98
CA LEU A 164 1.45 -10.76 -6.57
C LEU A 164 1.21 -11.32 -7.97
N ALA A 165 2.25 -11.48 -8.79
CA ALA A 165 2.16 -12.09 -10.11
C ALA A 165 1.74 -13.57 -10.03
N GLU A 166 2.33 -14.36 -9.14
CA GLU A 166 1.97 -15.76 -8.88
C GLU A 166 0.50 -15.89 -8.43
N ALA A 167 0.03 -14.99 -7.55
CA ALA A 167 -1.34 -14.92 -7.10
C ALA A 167 -2.31 -14.31 -8.14
N LYS A 168 -1.80 -13.88 -9.31
CA LYS A 168 -2.57 -13.19 -10.36
C LYS A 168 -3.33 -11.97 -9.82
N VAL A 169 -2.65 -11.16 -9.03
CA VAL A 169 -3.18 -9.91 -8.47
C VAL A 169 -2.54 -8.74 -9.20
N ARG A 170 -3.34 -8.01 -9.98
CA ARG A 170 -2.93 -6.70 -10.51
C ARG A 170 -3.03 -5.67 -9.40
N ALA A 171 -1.90 -5.08 -9.01
CA ALA A 171 -1.85 -4.02 -8.01
C ALA A 171 -1.32 -2.72 -8.62
N VAL A 172 -1.99 -1.60 -8.28
CA VAL A 172 -1.58 -0.25 -8.65
C VAL A 172 -1.39 0.55 -7.36
N SER A 173 -0.26 1.21 -7.21
CA SER A 173 0.03 2.04 -6.04
C SER A 173 0.00 3.52 -6.40
N LEU A 174 -0.52 4.37 -5.51
CA LEU A 174 -0.56 5.83 -5.73
C LEU A 174 0.85 6.39 -5.77
N THR A 175 1.72 5.91 -4.88
CA THR A 175 3.15 6.23 -4.88
C THR A 175 3.99 5.01 -4.50
N ASP A 176 5.29 5.11 -4.65
CA ASP A 176 6.22 4.02 -4.39
C ASP A 176 7.54 4.53 -3.79
N PHE A 177 8.39 3.59 -3.43
CA PHE A 177 9.70 3.87 -2.82
C PHE A 177 10.56 4.80 -3.68
N ASP A 178 10.59 4.58 -4.99
CA ASP A 178 11.45 5.35 -5.90
C ASP A 178 11.00 6.81 -5.95
N GLU A 179 9.69 7.06 -6.02
CA GLU A 179 9.13 8.41 -5.99
C GLU A 179 9.37 9.11 -4.65
N ILE A 180 9.18 8.39 -3.53
CA ILE A 180 9.50 8.93 -2.18
C ILE A 180 10.96 9.38 -2.11
N VAL A 181 11.89 8.56 -2.60
CA VAL A 181 13.33 8.91 -2.59
C VAL A 181 13.63 10.11 -3.47
N ALA A 182 13.02 10.17 -4.68
CA ALA A 182 13.23 11.27 -5.60
C ALA A 182 12.70 12.60 -5.03
N VAL A 183 11.50 12.60 -4.46
CA VAL A 183 10.91 13.79 -3.81
C VAL A 183 11.71 14.19 -2.58
N ALA A 184 12.13 13.21 -1.76
CA ALA A 184 12.88 13.48 -0.54
C ALA A 184 14.26 14.10 -0.82
N GLU A 185 14.94 13.67 -1.88
CA GLU A 185 16.17 14.30 -2.36
C GLU A 185 15.92 15.72 -2.86
N ALA A 186 14.94 15.89 -3.76
CA ALA A 186 14.64 17.18 -4.38
C ALA A 186 14.23 18.24 -3.37
N GLU A 187 13.55 17.87 -2.29
CA GLU A 187 13.08 18.77 -1.22
C GLU A 187 14.03 18.86 -0.01
N GLY A 188 15.17 18.16 -0.07
CA GLY A 188 16.19 18.25 0.98
C GLY A 188 15.87 17.49 2.27
N TYR A 189 14.93 16.52 2.25
CA TYR A 189 14.70 15.61 3.39
C TYR A 189 15.89 14.66 3.58
N ILE A 190 16.58 14.31 2.51
CA ILE A 190 17.78 13.46 2.52
C ILE A 190 18.89 14.05 1.66
N PRO A 191 20.17 13.84 2.02
CA PRO A 191 21.30 14.23 1.18
C PRO A 191 21.41 13.34 -0.07
N ALA A 192 21.75 13.91 -1.23
CA ALA A 192 21.88 13.18 -2.50
C ALA A 192 22.83 11.96 -2.43
N HIS A 193 23.89 12.04 -1.62
CA HIS A 193 24.86 10.94 -1.47
C HIS A 193 24.25 9.67 -0.83
N THR A 194 23.09 9.77 -0.17
CA THR A 194 22.40 8.62 0.47
C THR A 194 21.52 7.84 -0.50
N VAL A 195 21.14 8.44 -1.63
CA VAL A 195 20.23 7.82 -2.63
C VAL A 195 20.72 6.46 -3.13
N PRO A 196 22.02 6.27 -3.51
CA PRO A 196 22.49 4.96 -3.95
C PRO A 196 22.28 3.85 -2.91
N GLY A 197 22.48 4.15 -1.62
CA GLY A 197 22.24 3.20 -0.53
C GLY A 197 20.75 2.82 -0.40
N LEU A 198 19.85 3.81 -0.50
CA LEU A 198 18.41 3.59 -0.49
C LEU A 198 17.96 2.68 -1.65
N MET A 199 18.48 2.92 -2.85
CA MET A 199 18.15 2.10 -4.03
C MET A 199 18.72 0.68 -3.91
N ALA A 200 19.92 0.52 -3.34
CA ALA A 200 20.50 -0.80 -3.06
C ALA A 200 19.65 -1.59 -2.04
N PHE A 201 19.19 -0.94 -0.95
CA PHE A 201 18.26 -1.54 -0.01
C PHE A 201 16.98 -2.03 -0.71
N ARG A 202 16.35 -1.19 -1.55
CA ARG A 202 15.13 -1.59 -2.28
C ARG A 202 15.37 -2.83 -3.15
N ALA A 203 16.52 -2.90 -3.81
CA ALA A 203 16.87 -4.02 -4.67
C ALA A 203 17.06 -5.32 -3.86
N ASN A 204 17.72 -5.25 -2.71
CA ASN A 204 17.94 -6.40 -1.83
C ASN A 204 17.92 -6.00 -0.34
N PRO A 205 16.75 -6.00 0.31
CA PRO A 205 16.63 -5.59 1.72
C PRO A 205 17.40 -6.48 2.71
N SER A 206 17.79 -7.68 2.31
CA SER A 206 18.56 -8.61 3.14
C SER A 206 20.07 -8.39 3.08
N ASP A 207 20.55 -7.58 2.15
CA ASP A 207 21.97 -7.24 2.00
C ASP A 207 22.25 -5.94 2.75
N GLU A 208 23.02 -6.02 3.81
CA GLU A 208 23.38 -4.87 4.65
C GLU A 208 24.49 -3.98 4.06
N SER A 209 25.06 -4.33 2.90
CA SER A 209 26.14 -3.57 2.25
C SER A 209 25.74 -2.14 1.88
N TRP A 210 24.44 -1.86 1.73
CA TRP A 210 23.90 -0.53 1.46
C TRP A 210 24.21 0.48 2.59
N MET A 211 24.46 0.02 3.81
CA MET A 211 24.82 0.90 4.94
C MET A 211 26.24 1.47 4.83
N GLY A 212 26.98 1.17 3.77
CA GLY A 212 28.37 1.55 3.60
C GLY A 212 29.18 1.08 4.81
N GLY A 213 30.03 0.08 4.67
CA GLY A 213 30.70 -0.55 5.80
C GLY A 213 31.29 0.47 6.77
N LYS A 214 30.58 0.74 7.86
CA LYS A 214 31.23 1.25 9.07
C LYS A 214 32.06 0.08 9.59
N LYS A 215 33.38 0.11 9.21
CA LYS A 215 34.37 -0.65 9.91
C LYS A 215 34.54 -0.10 11.32
#